data_14360bd3f3ab07eca58e1fda892e0f33
#
_entry.id   14360bd3f3ab07eca58e1fda892e0f33
#
_cell.length_a   1.000
_cell.length_b   1.000
_cell.length_c   1.000
_cell.angle_alpha   90.00
_cell.angle_beta   90.00
_cell.angle_gamma   90.00
#
_symmetry.space_group_name_H-M   'P 1'
#
loop_
_entity.id
_entity.type
_entity.pdbx_description
1 polymer ?
#
loop_
_entity_poly.entity_id
_entity_poly.type
_entity_poly.pdbx_seq_one_letter_code
_entity_poly.pdbx_strand_id
1 'polypeptide(L)'
;FHGVDNEGNSLNGFPILLEGNNADIWGSAVADDIDNDGEIEFVISSKNKHCYIIDQYGNIELDFESEHFLMATPSLANLDSDNDLEIIMYSYSSSGDIYAINHNGTNVPNFPVNINEKILKGGAIYDLNNNGKDDIVVATENDDLIAIIYDDGTISNLFTGSDKFKTVPSIINNNGEIIIVAGNEDGFYYGVNLDGSLKFTVVTGGSIHSSSGFVEFNNQLGIFFGSEDGYLYGIDINGNALPGWPQNISGDSTENRINSSPVFADLNNDQIPEVITASEEGLI
;
A
#
# COMPACT_ATOMS: atom_id res chain seq x y z
N PHE A 1 -17.51 2.90 -9.76
CA PHE A 1 -16.55 3.92 -9.33
C PHE A 1 -17.22 5.28 -9.32
N HIS A 2 -17.08 6.05 -8.23
CA HIS A 2 -17.72 7.35 -8.05
C HIS A 2 -16.67 8.45 -8.04
N GLY A 3 -16.92 9.53 -8.77
CA GLY A 3 -16.21 10.79 -8.67
C GLY A 3 -17.14 11.85 -8.09
N VAL A 4 -16.71 12.55 -7.04
CA VAL A 4 -17.50 13.61 -6.40
C VAL A 4 -16.66 14.86 -6.21
N ASP A 5 -17.32 16.03 -6.23
CA ASP A 5 -16.71 17.30 -5.92
C ASP A 5 -16.56 17.51 -4.39
N ASN A 6 -16.01 18.64 -3.97
CA ASN A 6 -15.83 18.99 -2.57
C ASN A 6 -17.15 19.27 -1.81
N GLU A 7 -18.28 19.30 -2.50
CA GLU A 7 -19.62 19.44 -1.92
C GLU A 7 -20.35 18.10 -1.88
N GLY A 8 -19.75 17.02 -2.42
CA GLY A 8 -20.31 15.68 -2.51
C GLY A 8 -21.23 15.44 -3.70
N ASN A 9 -21.29 16.35 -4.68
CA ASN A 9 -22.05 16.14 -5.90
C ASN A 9 -21.26 15.24 -6.86
N SER A 10 -21.97 14.39 -7.63
CA SER A 10 -21.32 13.58 -8.65
C SER A 10 -20.70 14.46 -9.74
N LEU A 11 -19.45 14.16 -10.08
CA LEU A 11 -18.80 14.75 -11.23
C LEU A 11 -19.47 14.31 -12.53
N ASN A 12 -19.33 15.12 -13.58
CA ASN A 12 -19.82 14.75 -14.89
C ASN A 12 -19.11 13.50 -15.41
N GLY A 13 -19.85 12.54 -15.96
CA GLY A 13 -19.33 11.24 -16.38
C GLY A 13 -19.31 10.17 -15.27
N PHE A 14 -19.51 10.54 -14.01
CA PHE A 14 -19.57 9.61 -12.88
C PHE A 14 -21.01 9.44 -12.35
N PRO A 15 -21.36 8.30 -11.70
CA PRO A 15 -20.51 7.14 -11.47
C PRO A 15 -20.30 6.26 -12.71
N ILE A 16 -19.17 5.57 -12.77
CA ILE A 16 -18.87 4.56 -13.78
C ILE A 16 -19.30 3.20 -13.25
N LEU A 17 -20.10 2.49 -14.02
CA LEU A 17 -20.48 1.12 -13.73
C LEU A 17 -19.57 0.17 -14.51
N LEU A 18 -18.79 -0.63 -13.78
CA LEU A 18 -17.98 -1.69 -14.38
C LEU A 18 -18.88 -2.87 -14.76
N GLU A 19 -18.62 -3.45 -15.91
CA GLU A 19 -19.39 -4.57 -16.42
C GLU A 19 -18.77 -5.92 -15.99
N GLY A 20 -19.58 -6.97 -15.98
CA GLY A 20 -19.19 -8.34 -15.75
C GLY A 20 -19.49 -8.87 -14.35
N ASN A 21 -19.24 -10.17 -14.18
CA ASN A 21 -19.40 -10.83 -12.88
C ASN A 21 -18.19 -10.52 -11.98
N ASN A 22 -18.44 -10.28 -10.69
CA ASN A 22 -17.42 -9.92 -9.71
C ASN A 22 -16.69 -8.59 -10.01
N ALA A 23 -17.36 -7.62 -10.63
CA ALA A 23 -16.80 -6.28 -10.87
C ALA A 23 -16.69 -5.45 -9.57
N ASP A 24 -16.26 -6.10 -8.47
CA ASP A 24 -16.06 -5.46 -7.18
C ASP A 24 -14.69 -4.77 -7.12
N ILE A 25 -14.66 -3.53 -6.68
CA ILE A 25 -13.44 -2.77 -6.41
C ILE A 25 -13.15 -2.91 -4.91
N TRP A 26 -12.04 -3.56 -4.55
CA TRP A 26 -11.62 -3.77 -3.16
C TRP A 26 -10.48 -2.85 -2.75
N GLY A 27 -9.61 -2.52 -3.69
CA GLY A 27 -8.53 -1.55 -3.51
C GLY A 27 -9.01 -0.11 -3.63
N SER A 28 -8.14 0.81 -3.33
CA SER A 28 -8.32 2.24 -3.62
C SER A 28 -7.95 2.54 -5.07
N ALA A 29 -8.46 3.66 -5.61
CA ALA A 29 -7.93 4.21 -6.84
C ALA A 29 -6.60 4.91 -6.57
N VAL A 30 -5.72 4.91 -7.57
CA VAL A 30 -4.56 5.81 -7.66
C VAL A 30 -4.78 6.77 -8.83
N ALA A 31 -4.15 7.93 -8.80
CA ALA A 31 -4.33 8.95 -9.83
C ALA A 31 -3.03 9.76 -10.01
N ASP A 32 -2.68 9.97 -11.26
CA ASP A 32 -1.60 10.86 -11.69
C ASP A 32 -1.79 11.18 -13.19
N ASP A 33 -1.00 12.08 -13.74
CA ASP A 33 -0.79 12.27 -15.19
C ASP A 33 0.16 11.15 -15.65
N ILE A 34 -0.42 10.02 -16.09
CA ILE A 34 0.35 8.78 -16.33
C ILE A 34 1.01 8.73 -17.71
N ASP A 35 0.58 9.57 -18.65
CA ASP A 35 1.12 9.64 -20.02
C ASP A 35 1.72 11.02 -20.37
N ASN A 36 1.85 11.89 -19.36
CA ASN A 36 2.41 13.24 -19.48
C ASN A 36 1.69 14.16 -20.48
N ASP A 37 0.37 13.99 -20.64
CA ASP A 37 -0.44 14.85 -21.49
C ASP A 37 -0.99 16.11 -20.77
N GLY A 38 -0.87 16.15 -19.43
CA GLY A 38 -1.29 17.24 -18.55
C GLY A 38 -2.70 17.07 -18.00
N GLU A 39 -3.38 15.95 -18.25
CA GLU A 39 -4.63 15.54 -17.63
C GLU A 39 -4.36 14.50 -16.55
N ILE A 40 -5.34 14.18 -15.72
CA ILE A 40 -5.19 13.19 -14.63
C ILE A 40 -6.04 11.97 -14.95
N GLU A 41 -5.43 10.81 -14.91
CA GLU A 41 -6.08 9.52 -15.02
C GLU A 41 -6.25 8.87 -13.64
N PHE A 42 -7.32 8.11 -13.50
CA PHE A 42 -7.58 7.25 -12.37
C PHE A 42 -7.34 5.79 -12.76
N VAL A 43 -6.59 5.08 -11.96
CA VAL A 43 -6.36 3.65 -12.15
C VAL A 43 -7.06 2.87 -11.04
N ILE A 44 -7.89 1.90 -11.42
CA ILE A 44 -8.59 1.01 -10.49
C ILE A 44 -8.40 -0.45 -10.90
N SER A 45 -8.18 -1.30 -9.90
CA SER A 45 -8.18 -2.75 -10.05
C SER A 45 -9.50 -3.35 -9.57
N SER A 46 -9.97 -4.37 -10.25
CA SER A 46 -11.23 -5.03 -9.95
C SER A 46 -11.08 -6.55 -9.83
N LYS A 47 -11.89 -7.14 -8.96
CA LYS A 47 -11.93 -8.59 -8.75
C LYS A 47 -12.38 -9.37 -9.99
N ASN A 48 -12.98 -8.72 -10.99
CA ASN A 48 -13.30 -9.34 -12.27
C ASN A 48 -12.08 -9.61 -13.15
N LYS A 49 -10.85 -9.39 -12.62
CA LYS A 49 -9.54 -9.53 -13.28
C LYS A 49 -9.15 -8.37 -14.20
N HIS A 50 -9.86 -7.27 -14.15
CA HIS A 50 -9.59 -6.11 -14.98
C HIS A 50 -8.93 -4.99 -14.18
N CYS A 51 -8.07 -4.25 -14.85
CA CYS A 51 -7.57 -2.94 -14.45
C CYS A 51 -8.02 -1.91 -15.47
N TYR A 52 -8.55 -0.80 -14.98
CA TYR A 52 -9.10 0.25 -15.82
C TYR A 52 -8.30 1.53 -15.63
N ILE A 53 -7.97 2.19 -16.74
CA ILE A 53 -7.54 3.59 -16.76
C ILE A 53 -8.75 4.43 -17.15
N ILE A 54 -9.02 5.47 -16.41
CA ILE A 54 -10.23 6.29 -16.52
C ILE A 54 -9.80 7.75 -16.50
N ASP A 55 -10.18 8.52 -17.51
CA ASP A 55 -9.89 9.94 -17.56
C ASP A 55 -10.69 10.75 -16.52
N GLN A 56 -10.34 12.01 -16.35
CA GLN A 56 -11.02 12.94 -15.44
C GLN A 56 -12.50 13.22 -15.82
N TYR A 57 -12.93 12.82 -17.03
CA TYR A 57 -14.29 12.99 -17.53
C TYR A 57 -15.13 11.71 -17.39
N GLY A 58 -14.55 10.62 -16.88
CA GLY A 58 -15.24 9.34 -16.67
C GLY A 58 -15.23 8.41 -17.89
N ASN A 59 -14.40 8.65 -18.91
CA ASN A 59 -14.24 7.70 -20.00
C ASN A 59 -13.20 6.64 -19.63
N ILE A 60 -13.48 5.39 -19.97
CA ILE A 60 -12.49 4.31 -19.85
C ILE A 60 -11.57 4.38 -21.06
N GLU A 61 -10.29 4.66 -20.82
CA GLU A 61 -9.25 4.77 -21.83
C GLU A 61 -8.58 3.41 -22.09
N LEU A 62 -8.42 2.64 -21.01
CA LEU A 62 -7.89 1.29 -21.09
C LEU A 62 -8.70 0.34 -20.21
N ASP A 63 -8.95 -0.85 -20.74
CA ASP A 63 -9.47 -2.02 -20.04
C ASP A 63 -8.49 -3.18 -20.24
N PHE A 64 -7.64 -3.43 -19.23
CA PHE A 64 -6.64 -4.48 -19.25
C PHE A 64 -7.15 -5.72 -18.53
N GLU A 65 -7.16 -6.89 -19.18
CA GLU A 65 -7.55 -8.17 -18.59
C GLU A 65 -6.31 -8.96 -18.13
N SER A 66 -6.27 -9.30 -16.84
CA SER A 66 -5.24 -10.16 -16.23
C SER A 66 -5.71 -11.62 -16.11
N GLU A 67 -4.80 -12.55 -15.79
CA GLU A 67 -5.16 -13.96 -15.57
C GLU A 67 -5.82 -14.21 -14.20
N HIS A 68 -5.58 -13.37 -13.22
CA HIS A 68 -5.97 -13.55 -11.82
C HIS A 68 -6.81 -12.38 -11.28
N PHE A 69 -7.49 -12.60 -10.14
CA PHE A 69 -8.20 -11.54 -9.46
C PHE A 69 -7.26 -10.41 -9.04
N LEU A 70 -7.65 -9.18 -9.30
CA LEU A 70 -6.94 -7.97 -8.88
C LEU A 70 -7.75 -7.32 -7.74
N MET A 71 -7.31 -7.56 -6.50
CA MET A 71 -8.04 -7.08 -5.31
C MET A 71 -7.29 -5.97 -4.57
N ALA A 72 -6.00 -5.84 -4.85
CA ALA A 72 -5.14 -4.85 -4.24
C ALA A 72 -5.29 -3.46 -4.89
N THR A 73 -4.92 -2.42 -4.16
CA THR A 73 -4.70 -1.08 -4.72
C THR A 73 -3.55 -1.17 -5.73
N PRO A 74 -3.71 -0.70 -6.99
CA PRO A 74 -2.61 -0.60 -7.93
C PRO A 74 -1.58 0.43 -7.46
N SER A 75 -0.38 0.40 -8.03
CA SER A 75 0.64 1.43 -7.80
C SER A 75 1.06 2.04 -9.14
N LEU A 76 1.60 3.24 -9.09
CA LEU A 76 2.24 3.91 -10.22
C LEU A 76 3.74 3.97 -9.95
N ALA A 77 4.56 3.70 -10.96
CA ALA A 77 6.01 3.62 -10.84
C ALA A 77 6.68 4.04 -12.15
N ASN A 78 7.87 4.59 -12.08
CA ASN A 78 8.74 4.77 -13.25
C ASN A 78 9.72 3.58 -13.30
N LEU A 79 9.39 2.54 -14.10
CA LEU A 79 10.20 1.33 -14.23
C LEU A 79 11.16 1.36 -15.42
N ASP A 80 11.06 2.38 -16.27
CA ASP A 80 11.93 2.49 -17.43
C ASP A 80 12.62 3.86 -17.56
N SER A 81 12.94 4.35 -18.71
CA SER A 81 13.69 5.59 -18.85
C SER A 81 12.91 6.69 -19.57
N ASP A 82 11.61 6.48 -19.79
CA ASP A 82 10.75 7.54 -20.32
C ASP A 82 10.15 8.40 -19.20
N ASN A 83 9.16 9.22 -19.51
CA ASN A 83 8.56 10.11 -18.50
C ASN A 83 7.18 9.65 -18.08
N ASP A 84 6.65 8.62 -18.74
CA ASP A 84 5.34 8.09 -18.42
C ASP A 84 5.43 7.21 -17.16
N LEU A 85 4.30 6.96 -16.52
CA LEU A 85 4.26 6.08 -15.35
C LEU A 85 3.69 4.71 -15.75
N GLU A 86 4.32 3.66 -15.28
CA GLU A 86 3.82 2.31 -15.40
C GLU A 86 2.83 1.98 -14.31
N ILE A 87 1.83 1.18 -14.67
CA ILE A 87 0.77 0.72 -13.78
C ILE A 87 1.14 -0.67 -13.25
N ILE A 88 1.31 -0.76 -11.94
CA ILE A 88 1.63 -1.99 -11.24
C ILE A 88 0.38 -2.60 -10.64
N MET A 89 0.09 -3.84 -10.99
CA MET A 89 -1.06 -4.57 -10.48
C MET A 89 -0.63 -5.86 -9.77
N TYR A 90 -1.34 -6.17 -8.71
CA TYR A 90 -1.02 -7.28 -7.81
C TYR A 90 -2.13 -8.32 -7.85
N SER A 91 -1.79 -9.56 -8.17
CA SER A 91 -2.78 -10.62 -8.23
C SER A 91 -3.05 -11.27 -6.88
N TYR A 92 -4.29 -11.63 -6.64
CA TYR A 92 -4.72 -12.41 -5.47
C TYR A 92 -4.90 -13.88 -5.84
N SER A 93 -3.78 -14.57 -6.03
CA SER A 93 -3.72 -16.01 -6.40
C SER A 93 -2.47 -16.64 -5.80
N SER A 94 -2.56 -17.90 -5.39
CA SER A 94 -1.37 -18.67 -4.92
C SER A 94 -0.36 -18.99 -6.03
N SER A 95 -0.70 -18.76 -7.27
CA SER A 95 0.19 -18.76 -8.44
C SER A 95 0.29 -17.36 -9.02
N GLY A 96 0.31 -16.34 -8.16
CA GLY A 96 0.09 -14.97 -8.54
C GLY A 96 1.26 -14.28 -9.22
N ASP A 97 0.88 -13.30 -10.05
CA ASP A 97 1.79 -12.47 -10.81
C ASP A 97 1.74 -11.02 -10.32
N ILE A 98 2.83 -10.31 -10.52
CA ILE A 98 2.87 -8.84 -10.52
C ILE A 98 2.92 -8.41 -11.98
N TYR A 99 1.92 -7.64 -12.39
CA TYR A 99 1.85 -7.06 -13.72
C TYR A 99 2.43 -5.66 -13.67
N ALA A 100 3.12 -5.26 -14.72
CA ALA A 100 3.50 -3.88 -15.00
C ALA A 100 3.17 -3.59 -16.46
N ILE A 101 2.38 -2.56 -16.70
CA ILE A 101 1.98 -2.13 -18.04
C ILE A 101 2.17 -0.64 -18.22
N ASN A 102 2.46 -0.23 -19.43
CA ASN A 102 2.43 1.16 -19.87
C ASN A 102 0.99 1.67 -19.97
N HIS A 103 0.80 2.99 -20.03
CA HIS A 103 -0.50 3.64 -20.19
C HIS A 103 -1.32 3.09 -21.38
N ASN A 104 -0.65 2.61 -22.42
CA ASN A 104 -1.28 2.05 -23.62
C ASN A 104 -1.62 0.54 -23.53
N GLY A 105 -1.44 -0.08 -22.35
CA GLY A 105 -1.73 -1.50 -22.07
C GLY A 105 -0.65 -2.50 -22.53
N THR A 106 0.49 -2.04 -23.04
CA THR A 106 1.61 -2.92 -23.37
C THR A 106 2.38 -3.29 -22.10
N ASN A 107 2.81 -4.56 -21.98
CA ASN A 107 3.61 -4.99 -20.85
C ASN A 107 4.98 -4.29 -20.83
N VAL A 108 5.41 -3.90 -19.65
CA VAL A 108 6.81 -3.55 -19.39
C VAL A 108 7.70 -4.76 -19.67
N PRO A 109 8.90 -4.59 -20.25
CA PRO A 109 9.81 -5.71 -20.48
C PRO A 109 10.06 -6.53 -19.20
N ASN A 110 10.02 -7.86 -19.33
CA ASN A 110 10.14 -8.86 -18.27
C ASN A 110 8.93 -8.99 -17.32
N PHE A 111 7.88 -8.21 -17.49
CA PHE A 111 6.61 -8.37 -16.78
C PHE A 111 5.57 -9.09 -17.68
N PRO A 112 4.59 -9.84 -17.10
CA PRO A 112 4.39 -10.04 -15.65
C PRO A 112 5.47 -10.92 -15.01
N VAL A 113 5.75 -10.66 -13.73
CA VAL A 113 6.67 -11.46 -12.91
C VAL A 113 5.86 -12.41 -12.04
N ASN A 114 6.09 -13.72 -12.17
CA ASN A 114 5.43 -14.71 -11.32
C ASN A 114 6.19 -14.85 -10.00
N ILE A 115 5.52 -14.54 -8.89
CA ILE A 115 6.10 -14.65 -7.54
C ILE A 115 5.51 -15.83 -6.75
N ASN A 116 4.48 -16.53 -7.28
CA ASN A 116 3.72 -17.61 -6.64
C ASN A 116 3.11 -17.21 -5.28
N GLU A 117 2.74 -15.94 -5.14
CA GLU A 117 2.30 -15.35 -3.89
C GLU A 117 0.97 -14.63 -4.05
N LYS A 118 0.20 -14.54 -2.93
CA LYS A 118 -0.98 -13.69 -2.84
C LYS A 118 -0.59 -12.34 -2.28
N ILE A 119 -1.00 -11.27 -2.96
CA ILE A 119 -0.88 -9.90 -2.48
C ILE A 119 -2.28 -9.33 -2.30
N LEU A 120 -2.63 -9.03 -1.05
CA LEU A 120 -3.99 -8.57 -0.72
C LEU A 120 -4.14 -7.05 -0.83
N LYS A 121 -3.12 -6.28 -0.46
CA LYS A 121 -3.26 -4.84 -0.24
C LYS A 121 -2.57 -3.97 -1.28
N GLY A 122 -1.46 -4.43 -1.84
CA GLY A 122 -0.62 -3.69 -2.79
C GLY A 122 0.85 -3.68 -2.39
N GLY A 123 1.64 -2.85 -3.03
CA GLY A 123 3.06 -2.70 -2.78
C GLY A 123 3.48 -1.25 -2.55
N ALA A 124 4.72 -1.07 -2.13
CA ALA A 124 5.40 0.21 -2.03
C ALA A 124 6.40 0.36 -3.17
N ILE A 125 6.58 1.58 -3.65
CA ILE A 125 7.41 1.91 -4.80
C ILE A 125 8.55 2.82 -4.35
N TYR A 126 9.77 2.50 -4.74
CA TYR A 126 10.94 3.32 -4.48
C TYR A 126 12.17 2.83 -5.27
N ASP A 127 13.05 3.72 -5.72
CA ASP A 127 14.36 3.37 -6.31
C ASP A 127 15.33 2.89 -5.20
N LEU A 128 15.33 1.57 -4.94
CA LEU A 128 16.10 0.97 -3.85
C LEU A 128 17.59 0.79 -4.18
N ASN A 129 17.91 0.71 -5.46
CA ASN A 129 19.27 0.46 -5.95
C ASN A 129 19.95 1.72 -6.50
N ASN A 130 19.25 2.87 -6.51
CA ASN A 130 19.70 4.18 -6.98
C ASN A 130 20.12 4.16 -8.47
N ASN A 131 19.38 3.42 -9.31
CA ASN A 131 19.60 3.36 -10.75
C ASN A 131 18.75 4.39 -11.54
N GLY A 132 17.88 5.14 -10.84
CA GLY A 132 16.98 6.14 -11.41
C GLY A 132 15.65 5.56 -11.86
N LYS A 133 15.35 4.31 -11.54
CA LYS A 133 14.09 3.62 -11.78
C LYS A 133 13.54 3.05 -10.48
N ASP A 134 12.23 2.97 -10.40
CA ASP A 134 11.57 2.45 -9.23
C ASP A 134 11.64 0.92 -9.13
N ASP A 135 11.67 0.42 -7.91
CA ASP A 135 11.52 -0.99 -7.56
C ASP A 135 10.23 -1.18 -6.75
N ILE A 136 9.70 -2.40 -6.74
CA ILE A 136 8.43 -2.74 -6.11
C ILE A 136 8.71 -3.58 -4.86
N VAL A 137 8.19 -3.17 -3.70
CA VAL A 137 8.23 -3.95 -2.46
C VAL A 137 6.85 -4.48 -2.15
N VAL A 138 6.73 -5.77 -1.95
CA VAL A 138 5.47 -6.43 -1.59
C VAL A 138 5.59 -7.23 -0.30
N ALA A 139 4.46 -7.39 0.38
CA ALA A 139 4.30 -8.27 1.53
C ALA A 139 3.20 -9.29 1.24
N THR A 140 3.44 -10.57 1.50
CA THR A 140 2.69 -11.68 0.91
C THR A 140 2.01 -12.58 1.95
N GLU A 141 1.10 -13.47 1.48
CA GLU A 141 0.28 -14.33 2.34
C GLU A 141 0.65 -15.81 2.31
N ASN A 142 1.31 -16.35 1.28
CA ASN A 142 1.54 -17.81 1.22
C ASN A 142 2.77 -18.25 2.00
N ASP A 143 3.92 -17.62 1.71
CA ASP A 143 5.22 -17.95 2.28
C ASP A 143 5.72 -16.86 3.26
N ASP A 144 4.81 -15.95 3.68
CA ASP A 144 5.04 -14.91 4.70
C ASP A 144 6.23 -13.99 4.35
N LEU A 145 6.34 -13.60 3.08
CA LEU A 145 7.50 -12.91 2.55
C LEU A 145 7.32 -11.39 2.53
N ILE A 146 8.44 -10.68 2.75
CA ILE A 146 8.70 -9.37 2.17
C ILE A 146 9.64 -9.58 1.00
N ALA A 147 9.22 -9.22 -0.20
CA ALA A 147 9.98 -9.40 -1.43
C ALA A 147 10.16 -8.07 -2.17
N ILE A 148 11.28 -7.95 -2.87
CA ILE A 148 11.57 -6.85 -3.79
C ILE A 148 11.52 -7.39 -5.22
N ILE A 149 10.82 -6.70 -6.09
CA ILE A 149 10.83 -6.91 -7.53
C ILE A 149 11.47 -5.67 -8.14
N TYR A 150 12.63 -5.86 -8.74
CA TYR A 150 13.38 -4.79 -9.37
C TYR A 150 12.78 -4.39 -10.73
N ASP A 151 13.15 -3.20 -11.21
CA ASP A 151 12.73 -2.64 -12.50
C ASP A 151 12.94 -3.60 -13.68
N ASP A 152 13.94 -4.48 -13.60
CA ASP A 152 14.27 -5.48 -14.63
C ASP A 152 13.49 -6.81 -14.46
N GLY A 153 12.54 -6.90 -13.51
CA GLY A 153 11.77 -8.09 -13.19
C GLY A 153 12.49 -9.13 -12.32
N THR A 154 13.70 -8.86 -11.86
CA THR A 154 14.38 -9.78 -10.92
C THR A 154 13.76 -9.71 -9.53
N ILE A 155 13.73 -10.85 -8.83
CA ILE A 155 13.09 -10.99 -7.52
C ILE A 155 14.16 -11.21 -6.45
N SER A 156 14.02 -10.52 -5.33
CA SER A 156 14.75 -10.78 -4.09
C SER A 156 13.77 -11.08 -2.95
N ASN A 157 13.77 -12.31 -2.44
CA ASN A 157 13.07 -12.65 -1.21
C ASN A 157 13.86 -12.11 -0.03
N LEU A 158 13.47 -10.92 0.43
CA LEU A 158 14.25 -10.16 1.40
C LEU A 158 14.16 -10.72 2.81
N PHE A 159 12.94 -11.06 3.26
CA PHE A 159 12.69 -11.47 4.63
C PHE A 159 11.46 -12.40 4.72
N THR A 160 11.51 -13.39 5.61
CA THR A 160 10.38 -14.26 5.94
C THR A 160 9.90 -13.96 7.34
N GLY A 161 8.61 -13.62 7.50
CA GLY A 161 7.95 -13.39 8.78
C GLY A 161 7.59 -14.69 9.52
N SER A 162 6.86 -14.56 10.62
CA SER A 162 6.34 -15.71 11.38
C SER A 162 4.94 -16.15 10.91
N ASP A 163 4.23 -15.30 10.22
CA ASP A 163 2.90 -15.52 9.64
C ASP A 163 2.68 -14.49 8.52
N LYS A 164 1.62 -14.68 7.75
CA LYS A 164 1.28 -13.92 6.56
C LYS A 164 1.12 -12.42 6.83
N PHE A 165 1.51 -11.66 5.83
CA PHE A 165 1.34 -10.22 5.81
C PHE A 165 0.03 -9.82 5.12
N LYS A 166 -0.73 -8.94 5.77
CA LYS A 166 -1.96 -8.34 5.22
C LYS A 166 -1.92 -6.82 5.23
N THR A 167 -0.72 -6.27 5.24
CA THR A 167 -0.47 -4.83 5.17
C THR A 167 0.17 -4.46 3.84
N VAL A 168 0.05 -3.20 3.43
CA VAL A 168 0.99 -2.64 2.45
C VAL A 168 2.30 -2.40 3.19
N PRO A 169 3.44 -2.92 2.72
CA PRO A 169 4.72 -2.56 3.29
C PRO A 169 4.99 -1.07 3.08
N SER A 170 5.83 -0.50 3.93
CA SER A 170 6.24 0.89 3.76
C SER A 170 7.75 1.00 3.74
N ILE A 171 8.28 1.97 3.00
CA ILE A 171 9.70 2.20 2.83
C ILE A 171 10.07 3.50 3.51
N ILE A 172 11.07 3.45 4.38
CA ILE A 172 11.62 4.61 5.09
C ILE A 172 13.04 4.84 4.56
N ASN A 173 13.29 6.03 4.04
CA ASN A 173 14.64 6.50 3.77
C ASN A 173 15.07 7.48 4.88
N ASN A 174 15.91 7.00 5.79
CA ASN A 174 16.49 7.81 6.84
C ASN A 174 17.94 8.17 6.50
N ASN A 175 18.14 9.28 5.76
CA ASN A 175 19.45 9.77 5.35
C ASN A 175 20.29 8.72 4.59
N GLY A 176 19.65 7.93 3.73
CA GLY A 176 20.28 6.89 2.93
C GLY A 176 20.24 5.49 3.56
N GLU A 177 19.80 5.36 4.80
CA GLU A 177 19.47 4.07 5.40
C GLU A 177 18.03 3.71 5.02
N ILE A 178 17.85 2.68 4.20
CA ILE A 178 16.53 2.20 3.78
C ILE A 178 16.05 1.12 4.74
N ILE A 179 14.84 1.30 5.26
CA ILE A 179 14.17 0.35 6.15
C ILE A 179 12.81 0.02 5.55
N ILE A 180 12.50 -1.25 5.39
CA ILE A 180 11.18 -1.72 5.00
C ILE A 180 10.43 -2.14 6.25
N VAL A 181 9.20 -1.64 6.43
CA VAL A 181 8.39 -1.96 7.60
C VAL A 181 7.07 -2.61 7.18
N ALA A 182 6.65 -3.63 7.92
CA ALA A 182 5.38 -4.32 7.72
C ALA A 182 4.92 -5.05 8.98
N GLY A 183 3.61 -5.12 9.19
CA GLY A 183 2.98 -5.91 10.25
C GLY A 183 2.38 -7.21 9.72
N ASN A 184 2.31 -8.26 10.56
CA ASN A 184 1.79 -9.57 10.20
C ASN A 184 0.62 -10.03 11.09
N GLU A 185 0.03 -11.19 10.77
CA GLU A 185 -1.11 -11.74 11.50
C GLU A 185 -0.76 -12.26 12.90
N ASP A 186 0.48 -12.64 13.16
CA ASP A 186 0.95 -13.04 14.51
C ASP A 186 1.18 -11.83 15.46
N GLY A 187 0.95 -10.60 14.98
CA GLY A 187 1.12 -9.39 15.78
C GLY A 187 2.58 -8.91 15.86
N PHE A 188 3.42 -9.31 14.93
CA PHE A 188 4.76 -8.77 14.81
C PHE A 188 4.81 -7.64 13.78
N TYR A 189 5.39 -6.53 14.19
CA TYR A 189 5.72 -5.42 13.30
C TYR A 189 7.24 -5.39 13.12
N TYR A 190 7.68 -5.63 11.89
CA TYR A 190 9.08 -5.76 11.53
C TYR A 190 9.62 -4.48 10.92
N GLY A 191 10.87 -4.14 11.24
CA GLY A 191 11.71 -3.25 10.47
C GLY A 191 12.87 -4.06 9.90
N VAL A 192 13.02 -4.08 8.57
CA VAL A 192 13.96 -4.92 7.82
C VAL A 192 14.87 -4.04 6.99
N ASN A 193 16.19 -4.28 7.08
CA ASN A 193 17.19 -3.62 6.24
C ASN A 193 17.25 -4.26 4.84
N LEU A 194 17.80 -3.56 3.85
CA LEU A 194 17.90 -4.06 2.46
C LEU A 194 18.77 -5.35 2.32
N ASP A 195 19.58 -5.67 3.31
CA ASP A 195 20.34 -6.94 3.34
C ASP A 195 19.54 -8.11 3.95
N GLY A 196 18.26 -7.89 4.29
CA GLY A 196 17.38 -8.86 4.91
C GLY A 196 17.53 -9.01 6.42
N SER A 197 18.47 -8.30 7.04
CA SER A 197 18.64 -8.33 8.49
C SER A 197 17.54 -7.55 9.19
N LEU A 198 17.09 -8.04 10.35
CA LEU A 198 16.15 -7.30 11.20
C LEU A 198 16.85 -6.09 11.82
N LYS A 199 16.24 -4.91 11.65
CA LYS A 199 16.58 -3.70 12.40
C LYS A 199 15.88 -3.70 13.74
N PHE A 200 14.58 -4.01 13.76
CA PHE A 200 13.78 -4.14 14.97
C PHE A 200 12.58 -5.07 14.76
N THR A 201 11.99 -5.48 15.89
CA THR A 201 10.68 -6.15 15.94
C THR A 201 9.89 -5.58 17.11
N VAL A 202 8.66 -5.17 16.85
CA VAL A 202 7.68 -4.79 17.89
C VAL A 202 6.62 -5.88 17.97
N VAL A 203 6.26 -6.28 19.18
CA VAL A 203 5.23 -7.31 19.42
C VAL A 203 3.99 -6.64 19.97
N THR A 204 2.86 -6.91 19.33
CA THR A 204 1.53 -6.47 19.75
C THR A 204 0.73 -7.63 20.35
N GLY A 205 -0.43 -7.36 20.89
CA GLY A 205 -1.33 -8.40 21.45
C GLY A 205 -2.31 -8.99 20.43
N GLY A 206 -2.29 -8.56 19.18
CA GLY A 206 -3.20 -9.00 18.12
C GLY A 206 -2.61 -8.78 16.72
N SER A 207 -3.31 -9.28 15.71
CA SER A 207 -2.89 -9.15 14.30
C SER A 207 -2.73 -7.68 13.88
N ILE A 208 -1.85 -7.45 12.92
CA ILE A 208 -1.61 -6.11 12.36
C ILE A 208 -2.04 -6.11 10.90
N HIS A 209 -3.17 -5.44 10.62
CA HIS A 209 -3.71 -5.25 9.27
C HIS A 209 -3.63 -3.79 8.81
N SER A 210 -3.32 -2.90 9.73
CA SER A 210 -3.09 -1.48 9.49
C SER A 210 -1.76 -1.28 8.78
N SER A 211 -1.75 -0.58 7.66
CA SER A 211 -0.51 -0.07 7.08
C SER A 211 0.01 1.10 7.91
N SER A 212 1.30 1.40 7.76
CA SER A 212 1.97 2.40 8.58
C SER A 212 1.59 3.81 8.17
N GLY A 213 1.44 4.69 9.16
CA GLY A 213 1.42 6.13 8.96
C GLY A 213 2.69 6.75 9.54
N PHE A 214 3.12 7.88 8.96
CA PHE A 214 4.38 8.52 9.31
C PHE A 214 4.16 9.99 9.62
N VAL A 215 4.83 10.47 10.66
CA VAL A 215 4.85 11.90 10.99
C VAL A 215 6.21 12.29 11.52
N GLU A 216 6.74 13.41 11.06
CA GLU A 216 7.92 14.00 11.63
C GLU A 216 7.52 15.01 12.73
N PHE A 217 8.03 14.80 13.94
CA PHE A 217 7.77 15.64 15.08
C PHE A 217 9.07 15.86 15.85
N ASN A 218 9.40 17.12 16.14
CA ASN A 218 10.64 17.52 16.82
C ASN A 218 11.92 16.92 16.17
N ASN A 219 11.99 16.89 14.84
CA ASN A 219 13.07 16.27 14.06
C ASN A 219 13.24 14.78 14.31
N GLN A 220 12.20 14.10 14.74
CA GLN A 220 12.16 12.66 14.92
C GLN A 220 11.00 12.10 14.11
N LEU A 221 11.27 11.07 13.29
CA LEU A 221 10.24 10.33 12.58
C LEU A 221 9.51 9.40 13.54
N GLY A 222 8.20 9.57 13.63
CA GLY A 222 7.28 8.64 14.28
C GLY A 222 6.65 7.70 13.26
N ILE A 223 6.58 6.42 13.59
CA ILE A 223 5.92 5.36 12.83
C ILE A 223 4.72 4.89 13.64
N PHE A 224 3.54 4.91 13.03
CA PHE A 224 2.29 4.58 13.71
C PHE A 224 1.54 3.48 12.97
N PHE A 225 0.96 2.55 13.72
CA PHE A 225 0.15 1.46 13.18
C PHE A 225 -0.85 0.94 14.22
N GLY A 226 -2.00 0.47 13.75
CA GLY A 226 -3.03 -0.15 14.58
C GLY A 226 -2.85 -1.65 14.71
N SER A 227 -3.40 -2.23 15.78
CA SER A 227 -3.45 -3.67 15.99
C SER A 227 -4.86 -4.11 16.38
N GLU A 228 -5.18 -5.37 16.12
CA GLU A 228 -6.44 -5.99 16.56
C GLU A 228 -6.54 -6.17 18.08
N ASP A 229 -5.48 -5.87 18.83
CA ASP A 229 -5.54 -5.79 20.30
C ASP A 229 -6.18 -4.49 20.81
N GLY A 230 -6.60 -3.59 19.91
CA GLY A 230 -7.27 -2.33 20.24
C GLY A 230 -6.32 -1.19 20.59
N TYR A 231 -5.03 -1.37 20.39
CA TYR A 231 -4.02 -0.34 20.61
C TYR A 231 -3.53 0.27 19.30
N LEU A 232 -3.36 1.57 19.33
CA LEU A 232 -2.58 2.31 18.34
C LEU A 232 -1.16 2.44 18.85
N TYR A 233 -0.21 1.93 18.10
CA TYR A 233 1.22 1.97 18.42
C TYR A 233 1.89 3.17 17.78
N GLY A 234 2.84 3.78 18.49
CA GLY A 234 3.71 4.82 17.99
C GLY A 234 5.15 4.51 18.38
N ILE A 235 6.04 4.38 17.42
CA ILE A 235 7.44 3.99 17.61
C ILE A 235 8.41 4.92 16.86
N ASP A 236 9.67 4.91 17.27
CA ASP A 236 10.76 5.52 16.52
C ASP A 236 11.32 4.57 15.43
N ILE A 237 12.28 5.04 14.65
CA ILE A 237 12.93 4.26 13.58
C ILE A 237 13.77 3.06 14.08
N ASN A 238 13.93 2.90 15.39
CA ASN A 238 14.62 1.78 16.01
C ASN A 238 13.64 0.81 16.70
N GLY A 239 12.34 1.03 16.55
CA GLY A 239 11.30 0.22 17.16
C GLY A 239 11.02 0.54 18.64
N ASN A 240 11.59 1.60 19.21
CA ASN A 240 11.30 2.00 20.59
C ASN A 240 9.98 2.75 20.64
N ALA A 241 9.15 2.46 21.65
CA ALA A 241 7.90 3.19 21.86
C ALA A 241 8.17 4.69 22.07
N LEU A 242 7.41 5.52 21.40
CA LEU A 242 7.39 6.96 21.62
C LEU A 242 6.80 7.27 23.01
N PRO A 243 7.18 8.40 23.64
CA PRO A 243 6.64 8.77 24.93
C PRO A 243 5.10 8.83 24.92
N GLY A 244 4.46 8.09 25.80
CA GLY A 244 3.01 8.01 25.92
C GLY A 244 2.35 6.96 24.99
N TRP A 245 3.08 6.21 24.20
CA TRP A 245 2.57 5.14 23.33
C TRP A 245 2.91 3.75 23.87
N PRO A 246 2.12 2.69 23.55
CA PRO A 246 0.90 2.70 22.73
C PRO A 246 -0.32 3.30 23.44
N GLN A 247 -1.32 3.74 22.66
CA GLN A 247 -2.60 4.26 23.16
C GLN A 247 -3.71 3.24 23.00
N ASN A 248 -4.45 2.97 24.07
CA ASN A 248 -5.65 2.13 24.02
C ASN A 248 -6.82 2.94 23.44
N ILE A 249 -7.26 2.62 22.23
CA ILE A 249 -8.41 3.24 21.59
C ILE A 249 -9.68 2.43 21.80
N SER A 250 -9.56 1.14 22.12
CA SER A 250 -10.71 0.25 22.34
C SER A 250 -11.47 0.53 23.66
N GLY A 251 -10.88 1.27 24.58
CA GLY A 251 -11.42 1.40 25.92
C GLY A 251 -11.48 0.05 26.65
N ASP A 252 -12.66 -0.31 27.15
CA ASP A 252 -12.86 -1.59 27.84
C ASP A 252 -13.39 -2.70 26.90
N SER A 253 -13.54 -2.43 25.59
CA SER A 253 -14.01 -3.43 24.61
C SER A 253 -12.85 -4.31 24.14
N THR A 254 -13.03 -5.63 24.19
CA THR A 254 -12.05 -6.60 23.68
C THR A 254 -12.24 -6.91 22.19
N GLU A 255 -13.25 -6.30 21.55
CA GLU A 255 -13.61 -6.55 20.14
C GLU A 255 -13.29 -5.34 19.24
N ASN A 256 -12.69 -4.29 19.81
CA ASN A 256 -12.48 -3.04 19.10
C ASN A 256 -11.10 -3.03 18.40
N ARG A 257 -11.05 -3.60 17.22
CA ARG A 257 -9.85 -3.75 16.41
C ARG A 257 -9.52 -2.47 15.65
N ILE A 258 -8.23 -2.19 15.46
CA ILE A 258 -7.76 -1.06 14.66
C ILE A 258 -7.11 -1.60 13.39
N ASN A 259 -7.90 -1.71 12.33
CA ASN A 259 -7.48 -2.17 11.02
C ASN A 259 -7.25 -1.01 10.03
N SER A 260 -7.70 0.20 10.39
CA SER A 260 -7.46 1.40 9.58
C SER A 260 -6.02 1.87 9.72
N SER A 261 -5.46 2.36 8.61
CA SER A 261 -4.16 3.03 8.62
C SER A 261 -4.32 4.43 9.24
N PRO A 262 -3.43 4.84 10.18
CA PRO A 262 -3.48 6.16 10.78
C PRO A 262 -3.10 7.25 9.78
N VAL A 263 -3.77 8.40 9.89
CA VAL A 263 -3.46 9.62 9.16
C VAL A 263 -3.22 10.77 10.12
N PHE A 264 -2.61 11.86 9.64
CA PHE A 264 -2.17 12.96 10.48
C PHE A 264 -2.66 14.30 9.95
N ALA A 265 -3.12 15.15 10.84
CA ALA A 265 -3.45 16.54 10.53
C ALA A 265 -3.32 17.40 11.80
N ASP A 266 -2.89 18.64 11.65
CA ASP A 266 -2.98 19.67 12.71
C ASP A 266 -4.43 20.20 12.72
N LEU A 267 -5.26 19.60 13.59
CA LEU A 267 -6.69 19.90 13.66
C LEU A 267 -7.00 21.16 14.49
N ASN A 268 -6.09 21.52 15.39
CA ASN A 268 -6.29 22.61 16.34
C ASN A 268 -5.45 23.86 16.02
N ASN A 269 -4.58 23.78 15.00
CA ASN A 269 -3.64 24.82 14.55
C ASN A 269 -2.56 25.17 15.60
N ASP A 270 -2.09 24.20 16.38
CA ASP A 270 -0.99 24.36 17.32
C ASP A 270 0.38 23.96 16.77
N GLN A 271 0.45 23.57 15.50
CA GLN A 271 1.62 23.09 14.76
C GLN A 271 2.11 21.70 15.20
N ILE A 272 1.30 20.97 15.94
CA ILE A 272 1.54 19.58 16.32
C ILE A 272 0.46 18.73 15.65
N PRO A 273 0.80 17.79 14.75
CA PRO A 273 -0.22 16.99 14.09
C PRO A 273 -0.85 15.99 15.06
N GLU A 274 -2.17 15.93 15.05
CA GLU A 274 -2.93 14.86 15.67
C GLU A 274 -2.91 13.60 14.83
N VAL A 275 -2.93 12.44 15.51
CA VAL A 275 -3.10 11.12 14.87
C VAL A 275 -4.58 10.80 14.81
N ILE A 276 -5.07 10.50 13.62
CA ILE A 276 -6.46 10.12 13.37
C ILE A 276 -6.49 8.66 12.94
N THR A 277 -7.26 7.84 13.62
CA THR A 277 -7.49 6.44 13.28
C THR A 277 -8.95 6.07 13.56
N ALA A 278 -9.43 4.99 12.97
CA ALA A 278 -10.77 4.48 13.20
C ALA A 278 -10.71 3.03 13.67
N SER A 279 -11.60 2.67 14.58
CA SER A 279 -11.80 1.30 15.02
C SER A 279 -13.01 0.65 14.36
N GLU A 280 -13.12 -0.67 14.41
CA GLU A 280 -14.25 -1.41 13.84
C GLU A 280 -15.59 -1.04 14.51
N GLU A 281 -15.58 -0.63 15.77
CA GLU A 281 -16.80 -0.16 16.47
C GLU A 281 -17.16 1.30 16.15
N GLY A 282 -16.44 1.95 15.23
CA GLY A 282 -16.73 3.32 14.80
C GLY A 282 -16.22 4.40 15.76
N LEU A 283 -15.27 4.11 16.62
CA LEU A 283 -14.53 5.09 17.42
C LEU A 283 -13.43 5.73 16.54
N ILE A 284 -13.30 7.04 16.64
CA ILE A 284 -12.28 7.83 15.92
C ILE A 284 -11.47 8.61 16.95
#